data_5ec34626d927d1ddcb647adaee0d15c4
#
_entry.id   5ec34626d927d1ddcb647adaee0d15c4
#
_cell.length_a   1.000
_cell.length_b   1.000
_cell.length_c   1.000
_cell.angle_alpha   90.00
_cell.angle_beta   90.00
_cell.angle_gamma   90.00
#
_symmetry.space_group_name_H-M   'P 1'
#
loop_
_entity.id
_entity.type
_entity.pdbx_description
1 polymer ?
#
loop_
_entity_poly.entity_id
_entity_poly.type
_entity_poly.pdbx_seq_one_letter_code
_entity_poly.pdbx_strand_id
1 'polypeptide(L)'
;MADNNENKKDGGFNFPPVGGGKNIKAPKFNGYWMYIILAVIIIGFQFFNMNPDPVRTTWQEVKTKMLEKGDIEKITVITNKGQAQVYMKPDKIENYSQLKSQGFKNSSPGPQFYFSPGPLETFSKEFSELQEKTPAAADIKIDYDQEYDGWGNLFSIFFPIALLVFIWIFFFCR
;
A
#
# COMPACT_ATOMS: atom_id res chain seq x y z
N MET A 1 28.59 -41.66 72.15
CA MET A 1 27.68 -42.12 71.07
C MET A 1 27.85 -41.13 69.95
N ALA A 2 28.36 -41.58 68.85
CA ALA A 2 28.90 -40.77 67.75
C ALA A 2 27.81 -40.40 66.81
N ASP A 3 27.74 -39.08 66.46
CA ASP A 3 26.99 -38.58 65.33
C ASP A 3 27.97 -38.35 64.16
N ASN A 4 27.80 -39.18 63.18
CA ASN A 4 28.47 -39.04 61.87
C ASN A 4 27.66 -38.06 61.03
N ASN A 5 28.24 -36.91 60.78
CA ASN A 5 27.68 -35.94 59.81
C ASN A 5 28.48 -36.04 58.51
N GLU A 6 28.00 -36.78 57.57
CA GLU A 6 28.54 -36.88 56.21
C GLU A 6 28.32 -35.63 55.42
N ASN A 7 29.38 -34.93 55.15
CA ASN A 7 29.44 -33.69 54.39
C ASN A 7 29.41 -34.03 52.89
N LYS A 8 28.22 -33.96 52.29
CA LYS A 8 28.02 -34.07 50.85
C LYS A 8 28.43 -32.75 50.21
N LYS A 9 29.55 -32.74 49.54
CA LYS A 9 30.00 -31.66 48.66
C LYS A 9 29.18 -31.71 47.35
N ASP A 10 28.11 -30.94 47.27
CA ASP A 10 27.49 -30.66 45.99
C ASP A 10 28.27 -29.54 45.27
N GLY A 11 28.81 -29.91 44.09
CA GLY A 11 29.51 -28.97 43.21
C GLY A 11 28.58 -27.95 42.62
N GLY A 12 28.32 -26.88 43.37
CA GLY A 12 27.59 -25.72 42.84
C GLY A 12 28.51 -24.91 41.94
N PHE A 13 28.13 -24.74 40.70
CA PHE A 13 28.75 -23.75 39.80
C PHE A 13 28.63 -22.37 40.45
N ASN A 14 29.76 -21.83 40.89
CA ASN A 14 29.88 -20.47 41.41
C ASN A 14 29.78 -19.50 40.21
N PHE A 15 28.62 -18.99 39.93
CA PHE A 15 28.46 -17.83 39.04
C PHE A 15 28.99 -16.61 39.80
N PRO A 16 29.89 -15.81 39.22
CA PRO A 16 30.30 -14.56 39.84
C PRO A 16 29.07 -13.67 39.98
N PRO A 17 28.92 -12.89 41.07
CA PRO A 17 27.82 -11.97 41.21
C PRO A 17 27.93 -10.95 40.09
N VAL A 18 26.94 -10.95 39.19
CA VAL A 18 26.79 -9.93 38.15
C VAL A 18 26.60 -8.61 38.87
N GLY A 19 27.70 -7.84 38.90
CA GLY A 19 27.77 -6.57 39.60
C GLY A 19 26.75 -5.57 39.13
N GLY A 20 26.19 -4.86 40.11
CA GLY A 20 25.68 -3.51 39.97
C GLY A 20 24.52 -3.37 38.97
N GLY A 21 23.35 -3.83 39.35
CA GLY A 21 22.13 -3.35 38.72
C GLY A 21 22.05 -1.84 38.90
N LYS A 22 22.48 -1.06 37.87
CA LYS A 22 21.98 0.30 37.70
C LYS A 22 20.47 0.17 37.73
N ASN A 23 19.82 0.75 38.73
CA ASN A 23 18.38 0.91 38.74
C ASN A 23 17.98 1.64 37.47
N ILE A 24 17.73 0.90 36.41
CA ILE A 24 17.08 1.40 35.21
C ILE A 24 15.68 1.69 35.70
N LYS A 25 15.44 2.95 36.11
CA LYS A 25 14.09 3.41 36.41
C LYS A 25 13.29 3.11 35.15
N ALA A 26 12.38 2.16 35.28
CA ALA A 26 11.44 1.87 34.18
C ALA A 26 10.85 3.21 33.74
N PRO A 27 10.88 3.52 32.44
CA PRO A 27 10.32 4.76 31.97
C PRO A 27 8.87 4.81 32.47
N LYS A 28 8.52 5.87 33.20
CA LYS A 28 7.12 6.08 33.60
C LYS A 28 6.35 6.19 32.31
N PHE A 29 5.60 5.17 31.95
CA PHE A 29 4.75 5.13 30.78
C PHE A 29 3.68 6.21 30.98
N ASN A 30 3.99 7.41 30.53
CA ASN A 30 3.03 8.47 30.43
C ASN A 30 2.06 8.05 29.31
N GLY A 31 0.75 8.05 29.56
CA GLY A 31 -0.25 7.60 28.59
C GLY A 31 -0.13 8.23 27.18
N TYR A 32 0.57 9.36 27.08
CA TYR A 32 0.90 10.01 25.81
C TYR A 32 1.75 9.16 24.85
N TRP A 33 2.54 8.22 25.37
CA TRP A 33 3.37 7.34 24.52
C TRP A 33 2.53 6.43 23.63
N MET A 34 1.37 6.04 24.13
CA MET A 34 0.42 5.22 23.36
C MET A 34 -0.12 5.97 22.13
N TYR A 35 -0.35 7.28 22.26
CA TYR A 35 -0.78 8.12 21.14
C TYR A 35 0.34 8.33 20.12
N ILE A 36 1.60 8.43 20.57
CA ILE A 36 2.76 8.52 19.65
C ILE A 36 2.89 7.21 18.88
N ILE A 37 2.79 6.06 19.53
CA ILE A 37 2.82 4.75 18.84
C ILE A 37 1.67 4.67 17.83
N LEU A 38 0.45 5.03 18.22
CA LEU A 38 -0.70 5.01 17.34
C LEU A 38 -0.49 5.93 16.13
N ALA A 39 0.02 7.13 16.33
CA ALA A 39 0.36 8.05 15.24
C ALA A 39 1.42 7.47 14.31
N VAL A 40 2.48 6.88 14.85
CA VAL A 40 3.55 6.22 14.06
C VAL A 40 3.00 5.04 13.26
N ILE A 41 2.10 4.24 13.84
CA ILE A 41 1.45 3.13 13.13
C ILE A 41 0.59 3.66 11.98
N ILE A 42 -0.23 4.69 12.20
CA ILE A 42 -1.09 5.29 11.17
C ILE A 42 -0.23 5.88 10.03
N ILE A 43 0.80 6.64 10.37
CA ILE A 43 1.74 7.22 9.40
C ILE A 43 2.47 6.10 8.65
N GLY A 44 2.98 5.09 9.38
CA GLY A 44 3.66 3.93 8.77
C GLY A 44 2.76 3.18 7.81
N PHE A 45 1.49 2.98 8.16
CA PHE A 45 0.53 2.31 7.29
C PHE A 45 0.24 3.09 6.00
N GLN A 46 0.23 4.42 6.05
CA GLN A 46 0.13 5.26 4.85
C GLN A 46 1.34 5.12 3.92
N PHE A 47 2.55 5.08 4.48
CA PHE A 47 3.77 4.90 3.69
C PHE A 47 3.88 3.50 3.06
N PHE A 48 3.34 2.47 3.72
CA PHE A 48 3.36 1.09 3.19
C PHE A 48 2.39 0.88 2.02
N ASN A 49 1.32 1.67 1.95
CA ASN A 49 0.30 1.58 0.90
C ASN A 49 0.50 2.59 -0.25
N MET A 50 1.66 3.25 -0.32
CA MET A 50 1.98 4.12 -1.45
C MET A 50 2.28 3.28 -2.70
N ASN A 51 1.23 2.91 -3.43
CA ASN A 51 1.38 2.46 -4.80
C ASN A 51 1.79 3.66 -5.65
N PRO A 52 2.71 3.50 -6.60
CA PRO A 52 3.02 4.58 -7.53
C PRO A 52 1.76 5.04 -8.25
N ASP A 53 1.63 6.34 -8.45
CA ASP A 53 0.52 6.90 -9.21
C ASP A 53 0.59 6.48 -10.67
N PRO A 54 -0.52 6.06 -11.29
CA PRO A 54 -0.53 5.66 -12.68
C PRO A 54 -0.15 6.84 -13.60
N VAL A 55 0.60 6.52 -14.66
CA VAL A 55 1.09 7.51 -15.62
C VAL A 55 -0.03 7.87 -16.59
N ARG A 56 -0.22 9.18 -16.80
CA ARG A 56 -1.17 9.65 -17.80
C ARG A 56 -0.66 9.34 -19.21
N THR A 57 -1.51 8.77 -20.06
CA THR A 57 -1.24 8.49 -21.46
C THR A 57 -2.43 8.88 -22.34
N THR A 58 -2.36 8.61 -23.62
CA THR A 58 -3.45 8.82 -24.57
C THR A 58 -3.92 7.49 -25.14
N TRP A 59 -5.19 7.42 -25.59
CA TRP A 59 -5.72 6.24 -26.24
C TRP A 59 -4.86 5.81 -27.44
N GLN A 60 -4.36 6.77 -28.22
CA GLN A 60 -3.50 6.50 -29.37
C GLN A 60 -2.18 5.83 -28.96
N GLU A 61 -1.57 6.27 -27.87
CA GLU A 61 -0.33 5.62 -27.36
C GLU A 61 -0.61 4.23 -26.82
N VAL A 62 -1.71 4.02 -26.11
CA VAL A 62 -2.12 2.70 -25.64
C VAL A 62 -2.29 1.75 -26.83
N LYS A 63 -2.97 2.19 -27.87
CA LYS A 63 -3.21 1.40 -29.08
C LYS A 63 -1.92 0.99 -29.78
N THR A 64 -1.04 1.95 -30.08
CA THR A 64 0.14 1.71 -30.93
C THR A 64 1.35 1.15 -30.19
N LYS A 65 1.53 1.54 -28.92
CA LYS A 65 2.74 1.16 -28.16
C LYS A 65 2.54 -0.04 -27.24
N MET A 66 1.31 -0.29 -26.80
CA MET A 66 1.04 -1.29 -25.75
C MET A 66 0.15 -2.42 -26.28
N LEU A 67 -0.97 -2.08 -26.91
CA LEU A 67 -1.96 -3.04 -27.37
C LEU A 67 -1.44 -3.88 -28.55
N GLU A 68 -0.84 -3.24 -29.55
CA GLU A 68 -0.24 -3.96 -30.71
C GLU A 68 0.89 -4.90 -30.29
N LYS A 69 1.59 -4.59 -29.18
CA LYS A 69 2.66 -5.45 -28.64
C LYS A 69 2.14 -6.56 -27.74
N GLY A 70 0.86 -6.51 -27.36
CA GLY A 70 0.27 -7.48 -26.44
C GLY A 70 0.76 -7.36 -24.99
N ASP A 71 1.21 -6.16 -24.59
CA ASP A 71 1.77 -5.89 -23.26
C ASP A 71 0.69 -5.61 -22.21
N ILE A 72 -0.58 -5.44 -22.63
CA ILE A 72 -1.72 -5.16 -21.76
C ILE A 72 -2.31 -6.47 -21.23
N GLU A 73 -2.62 -6.50 -19.94
CA GLU A 73 -3.34 -7.59 -19.29
C GLU A 73 -4.85 -7.34 -19.30
N LYS A 74 -5.28 -6.15 -18.87
CA LYS A 74 -6.69 -5.73 -18.86
C LYS A 74 -6.83 -4.20 -18.91
N ILE A 75 -8.01 -3.74 -19.30
CA ILE A 75 -8.40 -2.34 -19.23
C ILE A 75 -9.65 -2.23 -18.36
N THR A 76 -9.63 -1.36 -17.35
CA THR A 76 -10.79 -1.08 -16.51
C THR A 76 -11.26 0.35 -16.75
N VAL A 77 -12.49 0.51 -17.17
CA VAL A 77 -13.09 1.81 -17.42
C VAL A 77 -13.83 2.27 -16.16
N ILE A 78 -13.35 3.35 -15.56
CA ILE A 78 -13.94 3.95 -14.38
C ILE A 78 -14.99 4.96 -14.83
N THR A 79 -16.24 4.54 -14.81
CA THR A 79 -17.35 5.31 -15.42
C THR A 79 -17.62 6.63 -14.73
N ASN A 80 -17.52 6.68 -13.39
CA ASN A 80 -17.77 7.90 -12.61
C ASN A 80 -16.64 8.94 -12.69
N LYS A 81 -15.43 8.55 -13.10
CA LYS A 81 -14.28 9.45 -13.30
C LYS A 81 -14.01 9.76 -14.77
N GLY A 82 -14.68 9.08 -15.71
CA GLY A 82 -14.44 9.22 -17.15
C GLY A 82 -13.00 8.85 -17.53
N GLN A 83 -12.43 7.86 -16.88
CA GLN A 83 -11.05 7.40 -17.05
C GLN A 83 -11.00 5.91 -17.35
N ALA A 84 -10.08 5.51 -18.21
CA ALA A 84 -9.74 4.11 -18.43
C ALA A 84 -8.36 3.84 -17.84
N GLN A 85 -8.27 2.85 -16.99
CA GLN A 85 -7.07 2.37 -16.33
C GLN A 85 -6.52 1.17 -17.09
N VAL A 86 -5.21 1.18 -17.36
CA VAL A 86 -4.52 0.13 -18.10
C VAL A 86 -3.63 -0.64 -17.16
N TYR A 87 -3.85 -1.94 -17.10
CA TYR A 87 -3.03 -2.89 -16.36
C TYR A 87 -2.11 -3.61 -17.32
N MET A 88 -0.82 -3.48 -17.07
CA MET A 88 0.22 -4.11 -17.87
C MET A 88 0.55 -5.50 -17.34
N LYS A 89 0.97 -6.39 -18.24
CA LYS A 89 1.53 -7.67 -17.83
C LYS A 89 2.80 -7.44 -16.99
N PRO A 90 2.98 -8.13 -15.86
CA PRO A 90 4.10 -7.88 -14.93
C PRO A 90 5.48 -7.95 -15.60
N ASP A 91 5.66 -8.90 -16.51
CA ASP A 91 6.93 -9.10 -17.26
C ASP A 91 7.24 -7.98 -18.27
N LYS A 92 6.28 -7.10 -18.57
CA LYS A 92 6.40 -6.03 -19.55
C LYS A 92 6.61 -4.64 -18.96
N ILE A 93 6.36 -4.47 -17.65
CA ILE A 93 6.48 -3.18 -16.95
C ILE A 93 7.88 -2.57 -17.12
N GLU A 94 8.91 -3.41 -17.09
CA GLU A 94 10.31 -2.97 -17.23
C GLU A 94 10.66 -2.40 -18.62
N ASN A 95 9.86 -2.67 -19.63
CA ASN A 95 10.09 -2.14 -20.97
C ASN A 95 9.73 -0.65 -21.10
N TYR A 96 9.00 -0.11 -20.11
CA TYR A 96 8.51 1.26 -20.12
C TYR A 96 9.30 2.14 -19.16
N SER A 97 10.18 2.99 -19.72
CA SER A 97 11.03 3.90 -18.92
C SER A 97 10.23 4.85 -18.03
N GLN A 98 9.04 5.26 -18.48
CA GLN A 98 8.14 6.12 -17.72
C GLN A 98 7.67 5.45 -16.42
N LEU A 99 7.40 4.16 -16.44
CA LEU A 99 7.00 3.39 -15.27
C LEU A 99 8.16 3.23 -14.29
N LYS A 100 9.36 2.98 -14.81
CA LYS A 100 10.59 2.91 -13.97
C LYS A 100 10.86 4.21 -13.24
N SER A 101 10.71 5.35 -13.91
CA SER A 101 10.93 6.66 -13.28
C SER A 101 9.92 6.98 -12.18
N GLN A 102 8.73 6.41 -12.23
CA GLN A 102 7.67 6.52 -11.21
C GLN A 102 7.81 5.49 -10.08
N GLY A 103 8.76 4.58 -10.16
CA GLY A 103 9.00 3.56 -9.15
C GLY A 103 8.15 2.29 -9.28
N PHE A 104 7.51 2.08 -10.42
CA PHE A 104 6.81 0.82 -10.68
C PHE A 104 7.80 -0.35 -10.76
N LYS A 105 7.40 -1.47 -10.16
CA LYS A 105 8.09 -2.76 -10.21
C LYS A 105 7.15 -3.79 -10.83
N ASN A 106 7.71 -4.93 -11.24
CA ASN A 106 6.92 -6.01 -11.84
C ASN A 106 5.79 -6.54 -10.94
N SER A 107 5.94 -6.37 -9.63
CA SER A 107 4.94 -6.76 -8.63
C SER A 107 4.08 -5.61 -8.11
N SER A 108 4.17 -4.41 -8.71
CA SER A 108 3.37 -3.27 -8.25
C SER A 108 1.89 -3.52 -8.54
N PRO A 109 1.03 -3.61 -7.52
CA PRO A 109 -0.40 -3.73 -7.72
C PRO A 109 -0.98 -2.41 -8.25
N GLY A 110 -2.10 -2.50 -8.96
CA GLY A 110 -2.81 -1.34 -9.49
C GLY A 110 -2.52 -1.03 -10.95
N PRO A 111 -3.20 -0.04 -11.53
CA PRO A 111 -3.03 0.36 -12.89
C PRO A 111 -1.68 1.08 -13.09
N GLN A 112 -1.01 0.84 -14.20
CA GLN A 112 0.25 1.50 -14.54
C GLN A 112 0.03 2.76 -15.38
N PHE A 113 -1.01 2.75 -16.22
CA PHE A 113 -1.37 3.91 -17.03
C PHE A 113 -2.86 4.24 -16.90
N TYR A 114 -3.19 5.49 -17.18
CA TYR A 114 -4.58 5.92 -17.34
C TYR A 114 -4.73 6.90 -18.48
N PHE A 115 -5.91 6.87 -19.13
CA PHE A 115 -6.28 7.82 -20.18
C PHE A 115 -7.77 8.15 -20.12
N SER A 116 -8.18 9.21 -20.83
CA SER A 116 -9.60 9.52 -21.00
C SER A 116 -10.11 8.86 -22.28
N PRO A 117 -11.06 7.92 -22.19
CA PRO A 117 -11.57 7.21 -23.38
C PRO A 117 -12.51 8.06 -24.24
N GLY A 118 -12.96 9.22 -23.73
CA GLY A 118 -14.03 9.98 -24.37
C GLY A 118 -15.41 9.34 -24.16
N PRO A 119 -16.36 9.48 -25.11
CA PRO A 119 -17.67 8.84 -25.02
C PRO A 119 -17.53 7.32 -25.00
N LEU A 120 -18.11 6.66 -23.99
CA LEU A 120 -17.97 5.22 -23.76
C LEU A 120 -18.44 4.37 -24.94
N GLU A 121 -19.51 4.76 -25.60
CA GLU A 121 -20.05 4.04 -26.76
C GLU A 121 -19.05 4.04 -27.93
N THR A 122 -18.43 5.18 -28.20
CA THR A 122 -17.43 5.34 -29.25
C THR A 122 -16.20 4.49 -28.92
N PHE A 123 -15.73 4.56 -27.69
CA PHE A 123 -14.58 3.79 -27.22
C PHE A 123 -14.84 2.28 -27.31
N SER A 124 -16.00 1.82 -26.83
CA SER A 124 -16.39 0.41 -26.85
C SER A 124 -16.43 -0.13 -28.29
N LYS A 125 -17.01 0.64 -29.20
CA LYS A 125 -17.07 0.26 -30.63
C LYS A 125 -15.68 0.20 -31.25
N GLU A 126 -14.86 1.22 -31.06
CA GLU A 126 -13.49 1.28 -31.59
C GLU A 126 -12.63 0.13 -31.02
N PHE A 127 -12.79 -0.18 -29.75
CA PHE A 127 -12.07 -1.29 -29.12
C PHE A 127 -12.51 -2.64 -29.68
N SER A 128 -13.82 -2.87 -29.87
CA SER A 128 -14.33 -4.10 -30.48
C SER A 128 -13.80 -4.31 -31.89
N GLU A 129 -13.75 -3.24 -32.70
CA GLU A 129 -13.14 -3.30 -34.04
C GLU A 129 -11.65 -3.62 -34.00
N LEU A 130 -10.94 -3.16 -32.97
CA LEU A 130 -9.53 -3.49 -32.77
C LEU A 130 -9.31 -4.94 -32.34
N GLN A 131 -10.20 -5.49 -31.49
CA GLN A 131 -10.15 -6.90 -31.10
C GLN A 131 -10.29 -7.83 -32.31
N GLU A 132 -11.14 -7.47 -33.27
CA GLU A 132 -11.30 -8.24 -34.50
C GLU A 132 -10.08 -8.19 -35.42
N LYS A 133 -9.39 -7.04 -35.46
CA LYS A 133 -8.27 -6.79 -36.36
C LYS A 133 -6.91 -7.18 -35.79
N THR A 134 -6.77 -7.19 -34.45
CA THR A 134 -5.49 -7.37 -33.78
C THR A 134 -5.55 -8.58 -32.85
N PRO A 135 -4.88 -9.69 -33.19
CA PRO A 135 -4.88 -10.89 -32.33
C PRO A 135 -4.41 -10.62 -30.90
N ALA A 136 -3.47 -9.69 -30.72
CA ALA A 136 -2.98 -9.30 -29.39
C ALA A 136 -4.03 -8.61 -28.51
N ALA A 137 -5.08 -8.06 -29.11
CA ALA A 137 -6.17 -7.41 -28.40
C ALA A 137 -7.34 -8.36 -28.07
N ALA A 138 -7.40 -9.51 -28.74
CA ALA A 138 -8.53 -10.44 -28.63
C ALA A 138 -8.74 -10.96 -27.20
N ASP A 139 -7.67 -11.18 -26.45
CA ASP A 139 -7.71 -11.70 -25.09
C ASP A 139 -7.85 -10.61 -24.00
N ILE A 140 -7.81 -9.33 -24.38
CA ILE A 140 -7.88 -8.23 -23.43
C ILE A 140 -9.32 -8.03 -22.96
N LYS A 141 -9.54 -8.14 -21.64
CA LYS A 141 -10.85 -7.89 -21.03
C LYS A 141 -11.02 -6.41 -20.74
N ILE A 142 -12.20 -5.89 -21.11
CA ILE A 142 -12.66 -4.58 -20.62
C ILE A 142 -13.60 -4.82 -19.46
N ASP A 143 -13.25 -4.26 -18.31
CA ASP A 143 -14.12 -4.20 -17.15
C ASP A 143 -14.66 -2.78 -16.99
N TYR A 144 -15.93 -2.65 -16.64
CA TYR A 144 -16.54 -1.36 -16.29
C TYR A 144 -16.76 -1.33 -14.79
N ASP A 145 -16.17 -0.34 -14.13
CA ASP A 145 -16.22 -0.21 -12.68
C ASP A 145 -16.52 1.24 -12.26
N GLN A 146 -16.85 1.42 -10.99
CA GLN A 146 -17.02 2.71 -10.35
C GLN A 146 -16.05 2.80 -9.19
N GLU A 147 -15.09 3.69 -9.30
CA GLU A 147 -14.12 3.90 -8.23
C GLU A 147 -14.68 4.87 -7.19
N TYR A 148 -14.93 4.38 -6.00
CA TYR A 148 -15.30 5.19 -4.85
C TYR A 148 -14.05 5.48 -4.02
N ASP A 149 -13.71 6.76 -3.84
CA ASP A 149 -12.69 7.20 -2.91
C ASP A 149 -13.15 7.01 -1.46
N GLY A 150 -13.35 5.76 -1.06
CA GLY A 150 -13.87 5.41 0.27
C GLY A 150 -13.00 5.96 1.40
N TRP A 151 -11.70 5.96 1.23
CA TRP A 151 -10.75 6.48 2.22
C TRP A 151 -10.71 8.00 2.28
N GLY A 152 -10.80 8.70 1.14
CA GLY A 152 -10.86 10.15 1.09
C GLY A 152 -12.10 10.70 1.78
N ASN A 153 -13.25 10.08 1.55
CA ASN A 153 -14.51 10.42 2.22
C ASN A 153 -14.48 10.11 3.72
N LEU A 154 -13.96 8.96 4.12
CA LEU A 154 -13.78 8.61 5.52
C LEU A 154 -12.86 9.61 6.23
N PHE A 155 -11.73 9.96 5.62
CA PHE A 155 -10.78 10.91 6.20
C PHE A 155 -11.39 12.32 6.36
N SER A 156 -12.16 12.79 5.38
CA SER A 156 -12.80 14.12 5.46
C SER A 156 -13.88 14.21 6.56
N ILE A 157 -14.51 13.09 6.92
CA ILE A 157 -15.51 13.04 8.00
C ILE A 157 -14.83 12.82 9.36
N PHE A 158 -13.89 11.89 9.44
CA PHE A 158 -13.25 11.52 10.71
C PHE A 158 -12.19 12.51 11.19
N PHE A 159 -11.50 13.18 10.27
CA PHE A 159 -10.43 14.13 10.62
C PHE A 159 -10.91 15.29 11.51
N PRO A 160 -12.00 16.02 11.18
CA PRO A 160 -12.50 17.09 12.04
C PRO A 160 -12.99 16.57 13.40
N ILE A 161 -13.58 15.36 13.44
CA ILE A 161 -14.03 14.75 14.69
C ILE A 161 -12.83 14.36 15.56
N ALA A 162 -11.82 13.73 14.98
CA ALA A 162 -10.58 13.37 15.68
C ALA A 162 -9.86 14.61 16.22
N LEU A 163 -9.83 15.69 15.45
CA LEU A 163 -9.24 16.97 15.85
C LEU A 163 -10.00 17.61 17.00
N LEU A 164 -11.35 17.59 16.98
CA LEU A 164 -12.18 18.05 18.09
C LEU A 164 -11.94 17.25 19.38
N VAL A 165 -11.89 15.91 19.25
CA VAL A 165 -11.59 15.03 20.42
C VAL A 165 -10.18 15.28 20.94
N PHE A 166 -9.20 15.50 20.05
CA PHE A 166 -7.82 15.82 20.43
C PHE A 166 -7.76 17.16 21.20
N ILE A 167 -8.43 18.21 20.69
CA ILE A 167 -8.52 19.51 21.35
C ILE A 167 -9.20 19.36 22.71
N TRP A 168 -10.30 18.60 22.78
CA TRP A 168 -11.03 18.36 24.02
C TRP A 168 -10.16 17.68 25.09
N ILE A 169 -9.44 16.60 24.70
CA ILE A 169 -8.50 15.91 25.59
C ILE A 169 -7.37 16.86 26.02
N PHE A 170 -6.84 17.67 25.12
CA PHE A 170 -5.74 18.59 25.43
C PHE A 170 -6.15 19.67 26.43
N PHE A 171 -7.36 20.22 26.32
CA PHE A 171 -7.84 21.27 27.22
C PHE A 171 -8.41 20.75 28.53
N PHE A 172 -9.06 19.59 28.55
CA PHE A 172 -9.74 19.06 29.72
C PHE A 172 -8.92 18.03 30.51
N CYS A 173 -7.94 17.37 29.93
CA CYS A 173 -7.07 16.40 30.63
C CYS A 173 -5.72 16.99 31.06
N ARG A 174 -5.53 18.29 30.95
CA ARG A 174 -4.37 19.01 31.48
C ARG A 174 -4.80 19.62 32.80
#